data_45e998d89f32d383eb0fd4b107f8ffa0
#
_entry.id   45e998d89f32d383eb0fd4b107f8ffa0
#
_cell.length_a   1.000
_cell.length_b   1.000
_cell.length_c   1.000
_cell.angle_alpha   90.00
_cell.angle_beta   90.00
_cell.angle_gamma   90.00
#
_symmetry.space_group_name_H-M   'P 1'
#
loop_
_entity.id
_entity.type
_entity.pdbx_description
1 polymer ?
#
loop_
_entity_poly.entity_id
_entity_poly.type
_entity_poly.pdbx_seq_one_letter_code
_entity_poly.pdbx_strand_id
1 'polypeptide(L)'
;EMSASLVGSEMCIRDSNQYSRADNNNWNGTLTVNYRLAKIHMLTFNHVLNTFRRSNTSLLAKMESEDAIAKETHKNISGLSYRLMPSDNWNLSVFGKYYSLYVAGPMATTTNQDDYVRTTRNMNSIGYGAAGTYFILPGLQAKLSYEKAYRLPTIEEMFGDEDLEMGDISIKPESSDNLNFNLSYNRTFGRHSVYMEGGVIYRNTKDYIQRNIADLSGGKYAAKYINYGKVLTKGYTVSARYGFGNWVSIGGNFTKMDVRDNMRTSISSSAENLAYKERMPNLPYMFADSDVTFYWRNLGRKGNMLTVSYDNQYLHNFTYYSSRIGSNKGDYVVPDQFSHNISFSYSLQKGRYNVSLECRNFTDEKLYDNFSLQKAGRAFYGKLRVCFGN
;
A
#
# COMPACT_ATOMS: atom_id res chain seq x y z
N GLU A 1 -18.57 -5.06 -13.76
CA GLU A 1 -19.29 -4.77 -12.50
C GLU A 1 -18.99 -3.35 -12.08
N MET A 2 -20.02 -2.51 -12.08
CA MET A 2 -19.92 -1.16 -11.52
C MET A 2 -20.40 -1.25 -10.06
N SER A 3 -19.51 -1.05 -9.10
CA SER A 3 -19.89 -0.84 -7.72
C SER A 3 -19.85 0.65 -7.39
N ALA A 4 -21.01 1.26 -7.24
CA ALA A 4 -21.14 2.59 -6.67
C ALA A 4 -21.34 2.43 -5.16
N SER A 5 -20.38 2.88 -4.36
CA SER A 5 -20.51 2.94 -2.90
C SER A 5 -20.87 4.38 -2.51
N LEU A 6 -22.13 4.58 -2.13
CA LEU A 6 -22.58 5.77 -1.41
C LEU A 6 -22.30 5.53 0.08
N VAL A 7 -21.26 6.12 0.61
CA VAL A 7 -21.01 6.14 2.06
C VAL A 7 -21.33 7.57 2.55
N GLY A 8 -22.52 7.72 3.12
CA GLY A 8 -22.84 8.88 3.93
C GLY A 8 -22.49 8.57 5.39
N SER A 9 -21.56 9.28 5.98
CA SER A 9 -21.34 9.24 7.43
C SER A 9 -21.99 10.44 8.08
N GLU A 10 -23.03 10.19 8.87
CA GLU A 10 -23.58 11.21 9.78
C GLU A 10 -22.90 11.05 11.15
N MET A 11 -22.10 12.04 11.53
CA MET A 11 -21.53 12.11 12.87
C MET A 11 -22.30 13.17 13.66
N CYS A 12 -23.17 12.71 14.58
CA CYS A 12 -23.86 13.58 15.52
C CYS A 12 -23.01 13.73 16.79
N ILE A 13 -22.36 14.88 16.95
CA ILE A 13 -21.78 15.30 18.23
C ILE A 13 -22.86 16.08 18.99
N ARG A 14 -23.34 15.54 20.11
CA ARG A 14 -24.55 15.99 20.80
C ARG A 14 -24.39 17.25 21.67
N ASP A 15 -23.20 17.82 21.80
CA ASP A 15 -22.91 18.91 22.76
C ASP A 15 -22.23 20.14 22.16
N SER A 16 -22.13 20.26 20.85
CA SER A 16 -21.66 21.49 20.22
C SER A 16 -22.74 22.11 19.36
N ASN A 17 -22.87 23.43 19.38
CA ASN A 17 -23.72 24.20 18.47
C ASN A 17 -23.19 24.16 17.01
N GLN A 18 -22.47 23.11 16.65
CA GLN A 18 -21.91 22.88 15.33
C GLN A 18 -22.53 21.63 14.73
N TYR A 19 -23.24 21.80 13.64
CA TYR A 19 -23.70 20.71 12.78
C TYR A 19 -23.05 20.87 11.42
N SER A 20 -22.12 20.00 11.10
CA SER A 20 -21.50 19.93 9.77
C SER A 20 -21.84 18.63 9.07
N ARG A 21 -22.09 18.71 7.78
CA ARG A 21 -22.32 17.55 6.91
C ARG A 21 -21.35 17.60 5.76
N ALA A 22 -20.61 16.51 5.55
CA ALA A 22 -19.73 16.32 4.40
C ALA A 22 -20.39 15.39 3.38
N ASP A 23 -20.69 15.89 2.20
CA ASP A 23 -21.19 15.11 1.08
C ASP A 23 -20.03 14.71 0.14
N ASN A 24 -19.73 13.41 0.08
CA ASN A 24 -18.66 12.85 -0.73
C ASN A 24 -19.24 12.17 -1.97
N ASN A 25 -18.69 12.47 -3.13
CA ASN A 25 -18.99 11.80 -4.38
C ASN A 25 -17.68 11.29 -5.00
N ASN A 26 -17.60 9.96 -5.22
CA ASN A 26 -16.39 9.33 -5.75
C ASN A 26 -16.77 8.36 -6.88
N TRP A 27 -16.18 8.58 -8.05
CA TRP A 27 -16.35 7.74 -9.22
C TRP A 27 -15.03 7.09 -9.62
N ASN A 28 -15.06 5.78 -9.83
CA ASN A 28 -13.90 5.01 -10.29
C ASN A 28 -14.28 4.25 -11.56
N GLY A 29 -13.47 4.40 -12.59
CA GLY A 29 -13.62 3.69 -13.85
C GLY A 29 -12.29 3.08 -14.29
N THR A 30 -12.33 1.87 -14.84
CA THR A 30 -11.15 1.23 -15.44
C THR A 30 -11.55 0.60 -16.77
N LEU A 31 -10.78 0.93 -17.81
CA LEU A 31 -10.89 0.33 -19.14
C LEU A 31 -9.60 -0.41 -19.47
N THR A 32 -9.70 -1.66 -19.85
CA THR A 32 -8.58 -2.45 -20.34
C THR A 32 -8.91 -3.02 -21.71
N VAL A 33 -8.09 -2.75 -22.70
CA VAL A 33 -8.21 -3.29 -24.06
C VAL A 33 -6.95 -4.07 -24.38
N ASN A 34 -7.10 -5.35 -24.67
CA ASN A 34 -6.02 -6.23 -25.08
C ASN A 34 -6.18 -6.60 -26.56
N TYR A 35 -5.16 -6.35 -27.35
CA TYR A 35 -5.11 -6.74 -28.75
C TYR A 35 -3.92 -7.66 -28.98
N ARG A 36 -4.20 -8.89 -29.42
CA ARG A 36 -3.17 -9.88 -29.76
C ARG A 36 -3.03 -9.96 -31.27
N LEU A 37 -1.89 -9.50 -31.77
CA LEU A 37 -1.51 -9.62 -33.17
C LEU A 37 -0.58 -10.83 -33.31
N ALA A 38 -1.05 -11.90 -33.96
CA ALA A 38 -0.39 -13.19 -33.98
C ALA A 38 -0.16 -13.75 -32.55
N LYS A 39 0.61 -14.84 -32.41
CA LYS A 39 0.89 -15.45 -31.10
C LYS A 39 1.97 -14.71 -30.29
N ILE A 40 2.77 -13.90 -30.97
CA ILE A 40 4.01 -13.31 -30.42
C ILE A 40 3.88 -11.84 -30.03
N HIS A 41 2.87 -11.13 -30.47
CA HIS A 41 2.68 -9.71 -30.19
C HIS A 41 1.41 -9.45 -29.39
N MET A 42 1.51 -8.70 -28.31
CA MET A 42 0.36 -8.25 -27.54
C MET A 42 0.47 -6.77 -27.24
N LEU A 43 -0.56 -6.02 -27.60
CA LEU A 43 -0.73 -4.62 -27.25
C LEU A 43 -1.82 -4.51 -26.18
N THR A 44 -1.54 -3.77 -25.10
CA THR A 44 -2.51 -3.54 -24.04
C THR A 44 -2.63 -2.05 -23.79
N PHE A 45 -3.84 -1.55 -23.85
CA PHE A 45 -4.19 -0.19 -23.42
C PHE A 45 -4.98 -0.28 -22.11
N ASN A 46 -4.56 0.50 -21.12
CA ASN A 46 -5.25 0.66 -19.85
C ASN A 46 -5.56 2.12 -19.60
N HIS A 47 -6.77 2.41 -19.13
CA HIS A 47 -7.16 3.73 -18.69
C HIS A 47 -7.87 3.63 -17.35
N VAL A 48 -7.42 4.42 -16.37
CA VAL A 48 -8.02 4.55 -15.04
C VAL A 48 -8.49 5.97 -14.87
N LEU A 49 -9.77 6.13 -14.55
CA LEU A 49 -10.40 7.39 -14.18
C LEU A 49 -10.82 7.31 -12.72
N ASN A 50 -10.46 8.32 -11.93
CA ASN A 50 -10.99 8.53 -10.59
C ASN A 50 -11.40 9.99 -10.46
N THR A 51 -12.63 10.24 -10.07
CA THR A 51 -13.11 11.59 -9.76
C THR A 51 -13.62 11.61 -8.32
N PHE A 52 -13.25 12.65 -7.61
CA PHE A 52 -13.66 12.86 -6.24
C PHE A 52 -14.16 14.29 -6.08
N ARG A 53 -15.25 14.45 -5.33
CA ARG A 53 -15.75 15.75 -4.91
C ARG A 53 -16.29 15.65 -3.49
N ARG A 54 -15.87 16.59 -2.63
CA ARG A 54 -16.41 16.79 -1.29
C ARG A 54 -16.95 18.21 -1.19
N SER A 55 -18.13 18.35 -0.63
CA SER A 55 -18.71 19.63 -0.26
C SER A 55 -19.23 19.56 1.17
N ASN A 56 -18.91 20.55 1.98
CA ASN A 56 -19.35 20.65 3.36
C ASN A 56 -20.52 21.62 3.47
N THR A 57 -21.46 21.32 4.36
CA THR A 57 -22.59 22.19 4.68
C THR A 57 -22.68 22.32 6.19
N SER A 58 -22.71 23.56 6.69
CA SER A 58 -23.00 23.84 8.10
C SER A 58 -24.39 24.44 8.23
N LEU A 59 -25.19 23.92 9.14
CA LEU A 59 -26.58 24.39 9.37
C LEU A 59 -26.72 25.36 10.52
N LEU A 60 -25.73 25.46 11.41
CA LEU A 60 -25.88 26.19 12.69
C LEU A 60 -24.85 27.29 12.92
N ALA A 61 -23.76 27.34 12.20
CA ALA A 61 -22.72 28.33 12.38
C ALA A 61 -22.23 28.90 11.05
N LYS A 62 -21.53 30.00 11.10
CA LYS A 62 -20.76 30.51 9.98
C LYS A 62 -19.72 29.44 9.64
N MET A 63 -19.78 28.91 8.43
CA MET A 63 -18.76 27.96 7.94
C MET A 63 -17.39 28.64 7.99
N GLU A 64 -16.40 27.94 8.45
CA GLU A 64 -15.01 28.35 8.28
C GLU A 64 -14.70 28.51 6.80
N SER A 65 -13.80 29.41 6.45
CA SER A 65 -13.52 29.76 5.05
C SER A 65 -12.99 28.54 4.26
N GLU A 66 -12.30 27.60 4.92
CA GLU A 66 -11.85 26.35 4.32
C GLU A 66 -13.02 25.44 3.90
N ASP A 67 -13.97 25.24 4.80
CA ASP A 67 -15.10 24.32 4.60
C ASP A 67 -16.08 24.80 3.53
N ALA A 68 -16.16 26.10 3.30
CA ALA A 68 -16.99 26.69 2.25
C ALA A 68 -16.49 26.37 0.83
N ILE A 69 -15.24 25.88 0.69
CA ILE A 69 -14.61 25.61 -0.59
C ILE A 69 -14.70 24.12 -0.91
N ALA A 70 -15.41 23.76 -1.97
CA ALA A 70 -15.48 22.38 -2.42
C ALA A 70 -14.10 21.83 -2.81
N LYS A 71 -13.83 20.59 -2.39
CA LYS A 71 -12.61 19.84 -2.66
C LYS A 71 -12.87 18.90 -3.84
N GLU A 72 -12.11 19.00 -4.93
CA GLU A 72 -12.33 18.24 -6.16
C GLU A 72 -11.02 17.67 -6.71
N THR A 73 -11.07 16.44 -7.21
CA THR A 73 -9.96 15.84 -8.00
C THR A 73 -10.48 15.07 -9.20
N HIS A 74 -9.76 15.18 -10.32
CA HIS A 74 -9.94 14.33 -11.49
C HIS A 74 -8.60 13.70 -11.85
N LYS A 75 -8.44 12.42 -11.56
CA LYS A 75 -7.24 11.64 -11.83
C LYS A 75 -7.45 10.73 -13.04
N ASN A 76 -6.60 10.88 -14.04
CA ASN A 76 -6.56 10.06 -15.23
C ASN A 76 -5.17 9.43 -15.37
N ILE A 77 -5.12 8.12 -15.56
CA ILE A 77 -3.88 7.40 -15.85
C ILE A 77 -4.12 6.54 -17.08
N SER A 78 -3.43 6.85 -18.16
CA SER A 78 -3.48 6.07 -19.42
C SER A 78 -2.15 5.36 -19.61
N GLY A 79 -2.19 4.06 -19.88
CA GLY A 79 -1.02 3.25 -20.13
C GLY A 79 -1.13 2.48 -21.43
N LEU A 80 -0.07 2.49 -22.23
CA LEU A 80 0.07 1.64 -23.41
C LEU A 80 1.28 0.74 -23.21
N SER A 81 1.10 -0.57 -23.33
CA SER A 81 2.18 -1.55 -23.27
C SER A 81 2.18 -2.45 -24.50
N TYR A 82 3.37 -2.71 -24.98
CA TYR A 82 3.64 -3.70 -26.01
C TYR A 82 4.46 -4.83 -25.44
N ARG A 83 4.00 -6.07 -25.62
CA ARG A 83 4.71 -7.29 -25.23
C ARG A 83 5.07 -8.12 -26.44
N LEU A 84 6.34 -8.50 -26.52
CA LEU A 84 6.91 -9.39 -27.49
C LEU A 84 7.21 -10.75 -26.85
N MET A 85 6.70 -11.84 -27.41
CA MET A 85 6.85 -13.22 -26.94
C MET A 85 7.29 -14.13 -28.09
N PRO A 86 8.54 -14.03 -28.59
CA PRO A 86 8.97 -14.76 -29.78
C PRO A 86 9.23 -16.24 -29.52
N SER A 87 9.41 -16.63 -28.28
CA SER A 87 9.54 -18.02 -27.87
C SER A 87 8.99 -18.23 -26.45
N ASP A 88 8.84 -19.48 -26.04
CA ASP A 88 8.44 -19.84 -24.69
C ASP A 88 9.52 -19.50 -23.65
N ASN A 89 10.76 -19.23 -24.09
CA ASN A 89 11.90 -19.04 -23.20
C ASN A 89 12.08 -17.58 -22.76
N TRP A 90 11.54 -16.60 -23.46
CA TRP A 90 11.67 -15.21 -23.08
C TRP A 90 10.53 -14.32 -23.57
N ASN A 91 10.29 -13.28 -22.85
CA ASN A 91 9.43 -12.19 -23.28
C ASN A 91 10.00 -10.84 -22.88
N LEU A 92 9.67 -9.83 -23.67
CA LEU A 92 10.02 -8.43 -23.42
C LEU A 92 8.75 -7.59 -23.46
N SER A 93 8.60 -6.70 -22.50
CA SER A 93 7.52 -5.72 -22.48
C SER A 93 8.12 -4.32 -22.41
N VAL A 94 7.60 -3.39 -23.20
CA VAL A 94 7.89 -1.96 -23.11
C VAL A 94 6.58 -1.22 -22.91
N PHE A 95 6.57 -0.16 -22.12
CA PHE A 95 5.35 0.57 -21.83
C PHE A 95 5.59 2.05 -21.56
N GLY A 96 4.57 2.83 -21.85
CA GLY A 96 4.47 4.24 -21.50
C GLY A 96 3.19 4.51 -20.73
N LYS A 97 3.24 5.45 -19.79
CA LYS A 97 2.11 5.87 -18.96
C LYS A 97 2.00 7.40 -18.95
N TYR A 98 0.80 7.89 -19.14
CA TYR A 98 0.48 9.29 -18.98
C TYR A 98 -0.35 9.47 -17.71
N TYR A 99 0.12 10.33 -16.82
CA TYR A 99 -0.53 10.68 -15.57
C TYR A 99 -1.06 12.10 -15.66
N SER A 100 -2.32 12.30 -15.34
CA SER A 100 -2.95 13.61 -15.26
C SER A 100 -3.77 13.70 -13.98
N LEU A 101 -3.57 14.75 -13.22
CA LEU A 101 -4.34 15.06 -12.02
C LEU A 101 -4.74 16.55 -12.06
N TYR A 102 -6.03 16.79 -12.15
CA TYR A 102 -6.63 18.08 -11.82
C TYR A 102 -7.04 18.07 -10.36
N VAL A 103 -6.71 19.11 -9.63
CA VAL A 103 -7.14 19.33 -8.25
C VAL A 103 -7.65 20.75 -8.08
N ALA A 104 -8.76 20.89 -7.35
CA ALA A 104 -9.31 22.18 -6.93
C ALA A 104 -9.73 22.08 -5.47
N GLY A 105 -9.41 23.09 -4.68
CA GLY A 105 -9.72 23.09 -3.26
C GLY A 105 -9.21 24.34 -2.53
N PRO A 106 -9.33 24.36 -1.21
CA PRO A 106 -8.85 25.44 -0.37
C PRO A 106 -7.32 25.49 -0.34
N MET A 107 -6.77 26.68 -0.40
CA MET A 107 -5.37 26.97 -0.13
C MET A 107 -5.29 28.15 0.82
N ALA A 108 -4.59 27.96 1.94
CA ALA A 108 -4.39 29.02 2.92
C ALA A 108 -3.65 30.20 2.29
N THR A 109 -4.14 31.43 2.55
CA THR A 109 -3.53 32.67 2.09
C THR A 109 -2.59 33.28 3.13
N THR A 110 -2.74 32.84 4.38
CA THR A 110 -1.97 33.34 5.52
C THR A 110 -1.17 32.19 6.16
N THR A 111 -0.08 32.52 6.86
CA THR A 111 0.72 31.58 7.61
C THR A 111 -0.05 30.96 8.78
N ASN A 112 -1.02 31.70 9.33
CA ASN A 112 -1.86 31.25 10.44
C ASN A 112 -3.03 30.36 10.00
N GLN A 113 -3.25 30.22 8.68
CA GLN A 113 -4.31 29.40 8.09
C GLN A 113 -5.73 29.80 8.55
N ASP A 114 -5.95 31.08 8.70
CA ASP A 114 -7.24 31.66 9.11
C ASP A 114 -8.07 32.18 7.91
N ASP A 115 -7.49 32.19 6.72
CA ASP A 115 -8.17 32.57 5.49
C ASP A 115 -7.76 31.68 4.31
N TYR A 116 -8.71 31.33 3.45
CA TYR A 116 -8.55 30.40 2.35
C TYR A 116 -9.14 30.89 1.05
N VAL A 117 -8.49 30.60 -0.05
CA VAL A 117 -8.99 30.85 -1.40
C VAL A 117 -9.09 29.56 -2.19
N ARG A 118 -10.09 29.49 -3.07
CA ARG A 118 -10.20 28.37 -4.00
C ARG A 118 -9.06 28.44 -5.01
N THR A 119 -8.23 27.40 -5.04
CA THR A 119 -7.10 27.28 -5.95
C THR A 119 -7.25 26.01 -6.80
N THR A 120 -6.76 26.08 -8.02
CA THR A 120 -6.76 24.95 -8.96
C THR A 120 -5.36 24.64 -9.42
N ARG A 121 -5.06 23.37 -9.63
CA ARG A 121 -3.78 22.92 -10.18
C ARG A 121 -3.97 21.76 -11.17
N ASN A 122 -3.13 21.74 -12.19
CA ASN A 122 -3.00 20.63 -13.13
C ASN A 122 -1.59 20.05 -13.03
N MET A 123 -1.50 18.75 -12.85
CA MET A 123 -0.25 18.02 -12.75
C MET A 123 -0.23 16.92 -13.80
N ASN A 124 0.72 16.99 -14.73
CA ASN A 124 0.88 16.01 -15.82
C ASN A 124 2.28 15.43 -15.77
N SER A 125 2.40 14.14 -16.02
CA SER A 125 3.68 13.44 -16.04
C SER A 125 3.66 12.26 -17.01
N ILE A 126 4.84 11.92 -17.53
CA ILE A 126 5.00 10.78 -18.44
C ILE A 126 5.99 9.80 -17.81
N GLY A 127 5.50 8.60 -17.51
CA GLY A 127 6.31 7.47 -17.09
C GLY A 127 6.54 6.49 -18.23
N TYR A 128 7.60 5.71 -18.12
CA TYR A 128 7.93 4.69 -19.11
C TYR A 128 8.76 3.59 -18.46
N GLY A 129 8.81 2.44 -19.10
CA GLY A 129 9.62 1.35 -18.61
C GLY A 129 9.71 0.17 -19.58
N ALA A 130 10.55 -0.77 -19.18
CA ALA A 130 10.72 -2.04 -19.85
C ALA A 130 10.88 -3.16 -18.82
N ALA A 131 10.40 -4.35 -19.17
CA ALA A 131 10.54 -5.55 -18.36
C ALA A 131 10.81 -6.75 -19.26
N GLY A 132 11.81 -7.55 -18.87
CA GLY A 132 12.17 -8.79 -19.54
C GLY A 132 12.07 -9.98 -18.59
N THR A 133 11.62 -11.12 -19.12
CA THR A 133 11.65 -12.41 -18.43
C THR A 133 12.39 -13.41 -19.30
N TYR A 134 13.29 -14.16 -18.68
CA TYR A 134 14.03 -15.23 -19.34
C TYR A 134 13.92 -16.51 -18.53
N PHE A 135 13.48 -17.61 -19.18
CA PHE A 135 13.42 -18.94 -18.59
C PHE A 135 14.74 -19.66 -18.86
N ILE A 136 15.60 -19.70 -17.83
CA ILE A 136 16.95 -20.26 -17.91
C ILE A 136 16.89 -21.78 -18.08
N LEU A 137 16.03 -22.40 -17.29
CA LEU A 137 15.75 -23.85 -17.25
C LEU A 137 14.25 -24.05 -16.97
N PRO A 138 13.69 -25.24 -17.22
CA PRO A 138 12.34 -25.57 -16.78
C PRO A 138 12.17 -25.32 -15.27
N GLY A 139 11.32 -24.37 -14.93
CA GLY A 139 11.06 -23.93 -13.56
C GLY A 139 11.96 -22.83 -13.04
N LEU A 140 13.08 -22.48 -13.69
CA LEU A 140 13.96 -21.38 -13.29
C LEU A 140 13.82 -20.20 -14.23
N GLN A 141 13.40 -19.05 -13.72
CA GLN A 141 13.24 -17.83 -14.49
C GLN A 141 13.91 -16.63 -13.81
N ALA A 142 14.47 -15.75 -14.62
CA ALA A 142 14.97 -14.46 -14.23
C ALA A 142 14.08 -13.36 -14.81
N LYS A 143 13.81 -12.32 -14.01
CA LYS A 143 13.05 -11.12 -14.43
C LYS A 143 13.86 -9.89 -14.10
N LEU A 144 13.94 -8.97 -15.05
CA LEU A 144 14.55 -7.66 -14.88
C LEU A 144 13.55 -6.61 -15.32
N SER A 145 13.37 -5.56 -14.54
CA SER A 145 12.51 -4.43 -14.94
C SER A 145 13.11 -3.11 -14.53
N TYR A 146 12.92 -2.12 -15.39
CA TYR A 146 13.15 -0.72 -15.12
C TYR A 146 11.89 0.09 -15.39
N GLU A 147 11.57 1.02 -14.50
CA GLU A 147 10.44 1.92 -14.67
C GLU A 147 10.75 3.32 -14.12
N LYS A 148 10.54 4.33 -14.95
CA LYS A 148 10.33 5.71 -14.51
C LYS A 148 8.86 5.87 -14.17
N ALA A 149 8.53 5.91 -12.88
CA ALA A 149 7.16 5.97 -12.37
C ALA A 149 6.86 7.30 -11.67
N TYR A 150 5.56 7.65 -11.65
CA TYR A 150 5.06 8.77 -10.88
C TYR A 150 3.96 8.31 -9.93
N ARG A 151 3.99 8.81 -8.70
CA ARG A 151 2.92 8.64 -7.71
C ARG A 151 2.20 9.99 -7.55
N LEU A 152 0.98 10.05 -8.00
CA LEU A 152 0.13 11.22 -7.80
C LEU A 152 -0.28 11.32 -6.33
N PRO A 153 -0.35 12.52 -5.73
CA PRO A 153 -0.84 12.70 -4.38
C PRO A 153 -2.22 12.09 -4.16
N THR A 154 -2.48 11.63 -2.95
CA THR A 154 -3.80 11.12 -2.54
C THR A 154 -4.72 12.27 -2.14
N ILE A 155 -6.01 11.99 -2.01
CA ILE A 155 -7.02 12.95 -1.53
C ILE A 155 -6.65 13.44 -0.13
N GLU A 156 -6.22 12.53 0.73
CA GLU A 156 -5.82 12.80 2.11
C GLU A 156 -4.56 13.69 2.18
N GLU A 157 -3.55 13.44 1.34
CA GLU A 157 -2.35 14.27 1.26
C GLU A 157 -2.65 15.70 0.78
N MET A 158 -3.66 15.86 -0.09
CA MET A 158 -4.03 17.16 -0.64
C MET A 158 -5.05 17.93 0.21
N PHE A 159 -5.96 17.24 0.88
CA PHE A 159 -7.08 17.85 1.58
C PHE A 159 -7.16 17.56 3.09
N GLY A 160 -6.34 16.63 3.60
CA GLY A 160 -6.41 16.21 5.00
C GLY A 160 -7.67 15.42 5.35
N ASP A 161 -7.89 15.24 6.64
CA ASP A 161 -9.06 14.57 7.21
C ASP A 161 -10.02 15.52 7.96
N GLU A 162 -9.71 16.82 7.99
CA GLU A 162 -10.47 17.90 8.66
C GLU A 162 -10.31 17.95 10.20
N ASP A 163 -9.59 16.98 10.80
CA ASP A 163 -9.38 16.92 12.26
C ASP A 163 -7.90 17.00 12.64
N LEU A 164 -7.13 15.96 12.28
CA LEU A 164 -5.74 15.76 12.73
C LEU A 164 -4.72 15.91 11.61
N GLU A 165 -5.16 15.81 10.37
CA GLU A 165 -4.30 15.86 9.18
C GLU A 165 -4.63 17.07 8.32
N MET A 166 -3.62 17.90 8.11
CA MET A 166 -3.71 19.09 7.26
C MET A 166 -3.31 18.72 5.84
N GLY A 167 -4.20 19.00 4.90
CA GLY A 167 -3.92 18.85 3.48
C GLY A 167 -3.04 19.97 2.94
N ASP A 168 -2.38 19.69 1.82
CA ASP A 168 -1.65 20.68 1.05
C ASP A 168 -1.81 20.44 -0.45
N ILE A 169 -2.68 21.21 -1.07
CA ILE A 169 -2.94 21.12 -2.54
C ILE A 169 -1.71 21.50 -3.36
N SER A 170 -0.65 22.05 -2.75
CA SER A 170 0.61 22.37 -3.41
C SER A 170 1.56 21.17 -3.58
N ILE A 171 1.26 20.01 -2.97
CA ILE A 171 2.06 18.79 -3.06
C ILE A 171 2.24 18.36 -4.52
N LYS A 172 3.50 18.07 -4.88
CA LYS A 172 3.90 17.59 -6.21
C LYS A 172 3.85 16.07 -6.26
N PRO A 173 3.60 15.49 -7.44
CA PRO A 173 3.77 14.04 -7.62
C PRO A 173 5.20 13.60 -7.31
N GLU A 174 5.35 12.47 -6.63
CA GLU A 174 6.65 11.81 -6.53
C GLU A 174 7.06 11.26 -7.90
N SER A 175 8.34 11.35 -8.21
CA SER A 175 8.91 10.64 -9.36
C SER A 175 9.99 9.67 -8.92
N SER A 176 10.00 8.46 -9.46
CA SER A 176 10.98 7.45 -9.07
C SER A 176 11.55 6.69 -10.26
N ASP A 177 12.83 6.40 -10.15
CA ASP A 177 13.54 5.46 -11.02
C ASP A 177 13.63 4.13 -10.28
N ASN A 178 12.98 3.09 -10.81
CA ASN A 178 12.84 1.79 -10.17
C ASN A 178 13.57 0.73 -10.99
N LEU A 179 14.48 0.00 -10.37
CA LEU A 179 15.15 -1.16 -10.95
C LEU A 179 14.87 -2.37 -10.06
N ASN A 180 14.32 -3.44 -10.65
CA ASN A 180 14.03 -4.67 -9.93
C ASN A 180 14.61 -5.86 -10.69
N PHE A 181 15.22 -6.77 -9.95
CA PHE A 181 15.66 -8.07 -10.46
C PHE A 181 15.11 -9.17 -9.57
N ASN A 182 14.50 -10.20 -10.16
CA ASN A 182 13.98 -11.37 -9.46
C ASN A 182 14.49 -12.65 -10.14
N LEU A 183 14.86 -13.63 -9.32
CA LEU A 183 15.15 -14.99 -9.73
C LEU A 183 14.19 -15.93 -8.99
N SER A 184 13.43 -16.73 -9.72
CA SER A 184 12.48 -17.65 -9.12
C SER A 184 12.62 -19.06 -9.70
N TYR A 185 12.48 -20.05 -8.81
CA TYR A 185 12.49 -21.46 -9.12
C TYR A 185 11.20 -22.11 -8.64
N ASN A 186 10.50 -22.79 -9.55
CA ASN A 186 9.27 -23.50 -9.24
C ASN A 186 9.26 -24.86 -9.94
N ARG A 187 9.29 -25.92 -9.16
CA ARG A 187 9.31 -27.27 -9.70
C ARG A 187 8.65 -28.29 -8.78
N THR A 188 8.06 -29.32 -9.40
CA THR A 188 7.50 -30.48 -8.70
C THR A 188 8.29 -31.73 -9.07
N PHE A 189 8.69 -32.50 -8.05
CA PHE A 189 9.42 -33.76 -8.17
C PHE A 189 8.63 -34.85 -7.45
N GLY A 190 7.87 -35.65 -8.17
CA GLY A 190 6.99 -36.63 -7.58
C GLY A 190 5.97 -36.02 -6.62
N ARG A 191 6.12 -36.24 -5.32
CA ARG A 191 5.25 -35.65 -4.29
C ARG A 191 5.79 -34.33 -3.70
N HIS A 192 6.97 -33.88 -4.08
CA HIS A 192 7.61 -32.70 -3.56
C HIS A 192 7.37 -31.53 -4.51
N SER A 193 6.83 -30.43 -4.02
CA SER A 193 6.76 -29.15 -4.73
C SER A 193 7.65 -28.14 -4.04
N VAL A 194 8.49 -27.45 -4.81
CA VAL A 194 9.43 -26.45 -4.31
C VAL A 194 9.21 -25.16 -5.09
N TYR A 195 9.02 -24.09 -4.36
CA TYR A 195 9.05 -22.73 -4.89
C TYR A 195 10.05 -21.90 -4.09
N MET A 196 10.91 -21.17 -4.78
CA MET A 196 11.87 -20.23 -4.20
C MET A 196 11.92 -18.99 -5.07
N GLU A 197 11.96 -17.83 -4.47
CA GLU A 197 12.14 -16.55 -5.17
C GLU A 197 13.07 -15.65 -4.35
N GLY A 198 14.03 -15.02 -5.03
CA GLY A 198 14.85 -13.95 -4.49
C GLY A 198 14.76 -12.74 -5.39
N GLY A 199 14.57 -11.57 -4.79
CA GLY A 199 14.47 -10.31 -5.50
C GLY A 199 15.30 -9.20 -4.88
N VAL A 200 15.84 -8.31 -5.71
CA VAL A 200 16.49 -7.07 -5.28
C VAL A 200 15.77 -5.87 -5.85
N ILE A 201 15.68 -4.82 -5.04
CA ILE A 201 14.94 -3.60 -5.33
C ILE A 201 15.89 -2.43 -5.19
N TYR A 202 15.90 -1.56 -6.18
CA TYR A 202 16.55 -0.26 -6.15
C TYR A 202 15.57 0.79 -6.62
N ARG A 203 15.28 1.81 -5.78
CA ARG A 203 14.39 2.92 -6.12
C ARG A 203 15.01 4.23 -5.67
N ASN A 204 15.14 5.17 -6.61
CA ASN A 204 15.56 6.54 -6.33
C ASN A 204 14.38 7.48 -6.55
N THR A 205 13.84 8.02 -5.48
CA THR A 205 12.63 8.87 -5.49
C THR A 205 13.01 10.32 -5.33
N LYS A 206 12.36 11.20 -6.10
CA LYS A 206 12.40 12.65 -5.97
C LYS A 206 11.02 13.16 -5.57
N ASP A 207 10.98 14.29 -4.86
CA ASP A 207 9.75 14.88 -4.34
C ASP A 207 8.96 13.88 -3.47
N TYR A 208 9.68 13.07 -2.67
CA TYR A 208 9.10 12.06 -1.80
C TYR A 208 8.07 12.70 -0.86
N ILE A 209 6.85 12.18 -0.83
CA ILE A 209 5.79 12.72 0.02
C ILE A 209 5.86 12.04 1.38
N GLN A 210 6.08 12.84 2.41
CA GLN A 210 6.19 12.38 3.79
C GLN A 210 5.20 13.11 4.68
N ARG A 211 4.66 12.39 5.65
CA ARG A 211 3.87 12.91 6.75
C ARG A 211 4.79 13.47 7.84
N ASN A 212 4.70 14.73 8.11
CA ASN A 212 5.40 15.42 9.18
C ASN A 212 4.42 15.92 10.23
N ILE A 213 4.92 16.18 11.45
CA ILE A 213 4.15 16.85 12.50
C ILE A 213 4.44 18.34 12.37
N ALA A 214 3.38 19.12 12.19
CA ALA A 214 3.44 20.58 12.17
C ALA A 214 2.99 21.13 13.53
N ASP A 215 3.73 22.09 14.06
CA ASP A 215 3.30 22.89 15.20
C ASP A 215 2.31 23.94 14.73
N LEU A 216 1.15 23.93 15.32
CA LEU A 216 0.13 24.98 15.14
C LEU A 216 0.22 25.97 16.29
N SER A 217 -0.22 27.21 16.04
CA SER A 217 -0.28 28.22 17.08
C SER A 217 -1.12 27.75 18.29
N GLY A 218 -0.72 28.09 19.51
CA GLY A 218 -1.44 27.69 20.72
C GLY A 218 -1.11 26.29 21.24
N GLY A 219 0.03 25.69 20.85
CA GLY A 219 0.48 24.38 21.36
C GLY A 219 -0.27 23.18 20.79
N LYS A 220 -1.02 23.37 19.71
CA LYS A 220 -1.67 22.30 18.96
C LYS A 220 -0.70 21.70 17.95
N TYR A 221 -0.86 20.39 17.68
CA TYR A 221 -0.10 19.66 16.68
C TYR A 221 -1.06 19.07 15.65
N ALA A 222 -0.67 19.15 14.39
CA ALA A 222 -1.34 18.44 13.32
C ALA A 222 -0.32 17.70 12.46
N ALA A 223 -0.74 16.63 11.81
CA ALA A 223 0.06 16.03 10.77
C ALA A 223 -0.09 16.83 9.48
N LYS A 224 1.00 17.02 8.75
CA LYS A 224 1.01 17.65 7.42
C LYS A 224 1.87 16.84 6.47
N TYR A 225 1.40 16.66 5.25
CA TYR A 225 2.19 16.05 4.18
C TYR A 225 3.05 17.10 3.46
N ILE A 226 4.28 16.74 3.17
CA ILE A 226 5.23 17.59 2.45
C ILE A 226 6.00 16.81 1.41
N ASN A 227 6.50 17.47 0.37
CA ASN A 227 7.52 16.92 -0.51
C ASN A 227 8.88 17.02 0.20
N TYR A 228 9.29 15.95 0.87
CA TYR A 228 10.53 15.90 1.65
C TYR A 228 11.79 16.07 0.79
N GLY A 229 11.77 15.59 -0.45
CA GLY A 229 12.91 15.69 -1.37
C GLY A 229 13.36 14.35 -1.94
N LYS A 230 14.65 14.00 -1.80
CA LYS A 230 15.21 12.77 -2.40
C LYS A 230 15.33 11.66 -1.37
N VAL A 231 14.81 10.48 -1.71
CA VAL A 231 14.87 9.28 -0.88
C VAL A 231 15.36 8.10 -1.71
N LEU A 232 16.31 7.35 -1.16
CA LEU A 232 16.84 6.14 -1.78
C LEU A 232 16.35 4.90 -1.05
N THR A 233 15.71 4.00 -1.78
CA THR A 233 15.29 2.69 -1.29
C THR A 233 16.18 1.60 -1.91
N LYS A 234 16.75 0.75 -1.06
CA LYS A 234 17.47 -0.47 -1.44
C LYS A 234 16.93 -1.62 -0.61
N GLY A 235 16.71 -2.76 -1.23
CA GLY A 235 16.21 -3.88 -0.48
C GLY A 235 16.31 -5.19 -1.23
N TYR A 236 15.97 -6.25 -0.50
CA TYR A 236 15.80 -7.58 -1.06
C TYR A 236 14.66 -8.31 -0.39
N THR A 237 14.08 -9.23 -1.13
CA THR A 237 13.03 -10.13 -0.68
C THR A 237 13.45 -11.57 -0.96
N VAL A 238 13.12 -12.48 -0.05
CA VAL A 238 13.30 -13.92 -0.25
C VAL A 238 12.02 -14.61 0.12
N SER A 239 11.51 -15.47 -0.76
CA SER A 239 10.32 -16.29 -0.52
C SER A 239 10.66 -17.73 -0.79
N ALA A 240 10.18 -18.63 0.05
CA ALA A 240 10.29 -20.06 -0.16
C ALA A 240 9.00 -20.76 0.24
N ARG A 241 8.61 -21.77 -0.54
CA ARG A 241 7.49 -22.65 -0.21
C ARG A 241 7.81 -24.08 -0.60
N TYR A 242 7.56 -24.97 0.32
CA TYR A 242 7.69 -26.41 0.13
C TYR A 242 6.36 -27.10 0.39
N GLY A 243 5.99 -28.01 -0.48
CA GLY A 243 4.82 -28.86 -0.31
C GLY A 243 5.20 -30.35 -0.46
N PHE A 244 4.60 -31.19 0.37
CA PHE A 244 4.73 -32.62 0.27
C PHE A 244 3.37 -33.27 -0.01
N GLY A 245 3.16 -33.65 -1.25
CA GLY A 245 1.91 -34.22 -1.73
C GLY A 245 0.73 -33.32 -1.38
N ASN A 246 -0.26 -33.94 -0.72
CA ASN A 246 -1.45 -33.23 -0.25
C ASN A 246 -1.50 -33.17 1.30
N TRP A 247 -0.36 -33.28 1.97
CA TRP A 247 -0.27 -33.48 3.41
C TRP A 247 0.22 -32.26 4.15
N VAL A 248 1.22 -31.55 3.60
CA VAL A 248 1.84 -30.43 4.26
C VAL A 248 2.27 -29.38 3.25
N SER A 249 2.12 -28.12 3.62
CA SER A 249 2.71 -26.96 2.97
C SER A 249 3.42 -26.12 4.02
N ILE A 250 4.65 -25.73 3.74
CA ILE A 250 5.47 -24.86 4.58
C ILE A 250 5.92 -23.71 3.71
N GLY A 251 5.72 -22.49 4.16
CA GLY A 251 6.09 -21.27 3.43
C GLY A 251 6.71 -20.23 4.33
N GLY A 252 7.41 -19.29 3.72
CA GLY A 252 7.91 -18.12 4.42
C GLY A 252 8.43 -17.07 3.46
N ASN A 253 8.35 -15.82 3.91
CA ASN A 253 8.83 -14.64 3.22
C ASN A 253 9.69 -13.82 4.18
N PHE A 254 10.73 -13.24 3.66
CA PHE A 254 11.58 -12.29 4.37
C PHE A 254 11.81 -11.08 3.49
N THR A 255 11.64 -9.88 4.05
CA THR A 255 11.91 -8.62 3.35
C THR A 255 12.79 -7.74 4.22
N LYS A 256 13.83 -7.21 3.61
CA LYS A 256 14.61 -6.09 4.17
C LYS A 256 14.67 -4.98 3.14
N MET A 257 14.17 -3.81 3.52
CA MET A 257 14.06 -2.65 2.64
C MET A 257 14.52 -1.39 3.38
N ASP A 258 15.67 -0.87 3.00
CA ASP A 258 16.30 0.28 3.62
C ASP A 258 15.91 1.54 2.84
N VAL A 259 15.11 2.39 3.45
CA VAL A 259 14.61 3.65 2.88
C VAL A 259 15.30 4.80 3.58
N ARG A 260 16.15 5.53 2.87
CA ARG A 260 17.02 6.55 3.46
C ARG A 260 16.93 7.89 2.77
N ASP A 261 17.10 8.94 3.55
CA ASP A 261 17.35 10.28 3.03
C ASP A 261 18.58 10.27 2.09
N ASN A 262 18.41 10.83 0.91
CA ASN A 262 19.46 10.93 -0.11
C ASN A 262 19.76 12.39 -0.51
N MET A 263 19.45 13.34 0.36
CA MET A 263 19.76 14.77 0.18
C MET A 263 21.03 15.13 0.93
N ARG A 264 22.07 15.55 0.23
CA ARG A 264 23.32 16.03 0.86
C ARG A 264 23.20 17.42 1.46
N THR A 265 22.34 18.26 0.88
CA THR A 265 22.09 19.63 1.33
C THR A 265 20.64 19.77 1.78
N SER A 266 20.39 20.61 2.78
CA SER A 266 19.04 20.91 3.26
C SER A 266 18.20 21.56 2.17
N ILE A 267 16.87 21.35 2.21
CA ILE A 267 15.90 21.99 1.30
C ILE A 267 15.89 23.51 1.50
N SER A 268 16.00 23.96 2.74
CA SER A 268 15.85 25.36 3.14
C SER A 268 17.14 26.19 3.14
N SER A 269 18.28 25.54 3.02
CA SER A 269 19.59 26.20 3.07
C SER A 269 20.64 25.41 2.28
N SER A 270 21.74 26.07 1.89
CA SER A 270 22.90 25.39 1.29
C SER A 270 23.74 24.60 2.30
N ALA A 271 23.28 24.51 3.56
CA ALA A 271 23.99 23.80 4.61
C ALA A 271 23.92 22.28 4.41
N GLU A 272 24.87 21.58 4.99
CA GLU A 272 24.87 20.12 5.02
C GLU A 272 23.61 19.59 5.72
N ASN A 273 22.99 18.59 5.13
CA ASN A 273 21.82 17.94 5.70
C ASN A 273 22.25 16.90 6.75
N LEU A 274 21.99 17.17 8.01
CA LEU A 274 22.31 16.28 9.13
C LEU A 274 21.55 14.95 9.08
N ALA A 275 20.44 14.89 8.34
CA ALA A 275 19.67 13.68 8.12
C ALA A 275 20.17 12.83 6.94
N TYR A 276 21.22 13.25 6.23
CA TYR A 276 21.74 12.49 5.09
C TYR A 276 22.09 11.05 5.48
N LYS A 277 21.52 10.08 4.76
CA LYS A 277 21.58 8.63 5.03
C LYS A 277 20.85 8.13 6.28
N GLU A 278 20.15 8.99 7.02
CA GLU A 278 19.24 8.51 8.05
C GLU A 278 18.05 7.75 7.44
N ARG A 279 17.51 6.78 8.18
CA ARG A 279 16.30 6.08 7.76
C ARG A 279 15.09 6.98 7.84
N MET A 280 14.24 6.87 6.83
CA MET A 280 12.94 7.54 6.85
C MET A 280 12.09 6.96 7.98
N PRO A 281 11.50 7.81 8.84
CA PRO A 281 10.69 7.36 9.96
C PRO A 281 9.34 6.81 9.49
N ASN A 282 8.65 6.09 10.39
CA ASN A 282 7.34 5.47 10.19
C ASN A 282 7.30 4.45 9.03
N LEU A 283 8.42 3.80 8.76
CA LEU A 283 8.55 2.78 7.73
C LEU A 283 9.25 1.54 8.31
N PRO A 284 8.54 0.42 8.49
CA PRO A 284 9.17 -0.86 8.80
C PRO A 284 10.16 -1.25 7.70
N TYR A 285 11.37 -1.63 8.10
CA TYR A 285 12.44 -1.93 7.13
C TYR A 285 12.85 -3.40 7.09
N MET A 286 12.43 -4.19 8.07
CA MET A 286 12.70 -5.63 8.11
C MET A 286 11.51 -6.36 8.70
N PHE A 287 10.98 -7.31 7.96
CA PHE A 287 9.84 -8.13 8.38
C PHE A 287 9.86 -9.50 7.72
N ALA A 288 9.25 -10.46 8.38
CA ALA A 288 9.14 -11.82 7.91
C ALA A 288 7.78 -12.41 8.28
N ASP A 289 7.31 -13.32 7.48
CA ASP A 289 6.18 -14.19 7.79
C ASP A 289 6.49 -15.62 7.42
N SER A 290 5.93 -16.57 8.16
CA SER A 290 5.98 -17.97 7.80
C SER A 290 4.70 -18.69 8.16
N ASP A 291 4.41 -19.74 7.40
CA ASP A 291 3.24 -20.57 7.58
C ASP A 291 3.55 -22.05 7.47
N VAL A 292 2.80 -22.84 8.22
CA VAL A 292 2.77 -24.31 8.09
C VAL A 292 1.34 -24.76 8.08
N THR A 293 0.96 -25.52 7.05
CA THR A 293 -0.41 -26.05 6.93
C THR A 293 -0.36 -27.56 6.73
N PHE A 294 -1.14 -28.26 7.54
CA PHE A 294 -1.36 -29.69 7.44
C PHE A 294 -2.76 -29.98 6.90
N TYR A 295 -2.86 -30.99 6.06
CA TYR A 295 -4.09 -31.43 5.41
C TYR A 295 -4.37 -32.90 5.68
N TRP A 296 -5.46 -33.24 6.35
CA TRP A 296 -5.94 -34.61 6.54
C TRP A 296 -7.21 -34.81 5.71
N ARG A 297 -7.04 -35.48 4.58
CA ARG A 297 -8.16 -35.82 3.68
C ARG A 297 -8.85 -37.07 4.14
N ASN A 298 -10.18 -37.11 3.91
CA ASN A 298 -11.05 -38.23 4.28
C ASN A 298 -11.11 -38.51 5.78
N LEU A 299 -10.80 -37.52 6.62
CA LEU A 299 -10.90 -37.66 8.06
C LEU A 299 -12.38 -37.87 8.47
N GLY A 300 -12.69 -39.00 9.14
CA GLY A 300 -14.04 -39.38 9.55
C GLY A 300 -14.89 -39.93 8.41
N ARG A 301 -14.98 -39.27 7.25
CA ARG A 301 -15.77 -39.71 6.09
C ARG A 301 -15.08 -39.31 4.78
N LYS A 302 -15.26 -40.14 3.73
CA LYS A 302 -14.76 -39.82 2.37
C LYS A 302 -15.30 -38.47 1.89
N GLY A 303 -14.39 -37.61 1.46
CA GLY A 303 -14.70 -36.25 1.00
C GLY A 303 -14.67 -35.16 2.10
N ASN A 304 -14.42 -35.55 3.36
CA ASN A 304 -14.11 -34.57 4.41
C ASN A 304 -12.63 -34.23 4.45
N MET A 305 -12.30 -33.05 4.97
CA MET A 305 -10.92 -32.61 5.10
C MET A 305 -10.75 -31.76 6.35
N LEU A 306 -9.79 -32.11 7.19
CA LEU A 306 -9.30 -31.23 8.26
C LEU A 306 -8.05 -30.51 7.77
N THR A 307 -8.02 -29.21 7.96
CA THR A 307 -6.86 -28.35 7.73
C THR A 307 -6.47 -27.70 9.05
N VAL A 308 -5.21 -27.79 9.40
CA VAL A 308 -4.64 -27.09 10.55
C VAL A 308 -3.54 -26.19 10.03
N SER A 309 -3.66 -24.90 10.25
CA SER A 309 -2.68 -23.92 9.81
C SER A 309 -2.14 -23.16 11.01
N TYR A 310 -0.85 -23.00 11.02
CA TYR A 310 -0.13 -22.09 11.91
C TYR A 310 0.56 -21.07 11.03
N ASP A 311 0.45 -19.81 11.39
CA ASP A 311 1.18 -18.71 10.76
C ASP A 311 1.74 -17.76 11.81
N ASN A 312 2.84 -17.11 11.47
CA ASN A 312 3.45 -16.10 12.29
C ASN A 312 3.91 -14.92 11.46
N GLN A 313 4.01 -13.77 12.12
CA GLN A 313 4.49 -12.54 11.52
C GLN A 313 5.48 -11.88 12.47
N TYR A 314 6.67 -11.59 11.97
CA TYR A 314 7.71 -10.82 12.64
C TYR A 314 7.85 -9.45 12.02
N LEU A 315 7.87 -8.42 12.84
CA LEU A 315 8.18 -7.04 12.46
C LEU A 315 9.31 -6.55 13.35
N HIS A 316 10.42 -6.18 12.74
CA HIS A 316 11.57 -5.62 13.45
C HIS A 316 11.27 -4.19 13.89
N ASN A 317 11.85 -3.77 15.01
CA ASN A 317 11.67 -2.41 15.54
C ASN A 317 12.03 -1.35 14.48
N PHE A 318 11.33 -0.25 14.54
CA PHE A 318 11.57 0.87 13.63
C PHE A 318 11.25 2.21 14.29
N THR A 319 11.90 3.26 13.81
CA THR A 319 11.68 4.61 14.30
C THR A 319 10.35 5.16 13.78
N TYR A 320 9.45 5.54 14.67
CA TYR A 320 8.19 6.20 14.34
C TYR A 320 8.37 7.71 14.19
N TYR A 321 9.05 8.35 15.17
CA TYR A 321 9.49 9.73 15.09
C TYR A 321 11.01 9.80 15.08
N SER A 322 11.58 10.68 14.26
CA SER A 322 13.01 10.96 14.25
C SER A 322 13.24 12.46 14.48
N SER A 323 14.02 12.79 15.47
CA SER A 323 14.45 14.17 15.76
C SER A 323 15.24 14.80 14.61
N ARG A 324 15.85 13.99 13.75
CA ARG A 324 16.59 14.45 12.58
C ARG A 324 15.73 14.62 11.35
N ILE A 325 14.55 13.99 11.31
CA ILE A 325 13.63 14.01 10.18
C ILE A 325 12.24 14.40 10.66
N GLY A 326 11.98 15.69 10.70
CA GLY A 326 10.63 16.26 10.81
C GLY A 326 9.91 16.09 12.14
N SER A 327 10.63 15.75 13.25
CA SER A 327 10.01 15.71 14.58
C SER A 327 10.75 16.59 15.57
N ASN A 328 10.02 17.46 16.25
CA ASN A 328 10.50 18.21 17.41
C ASN A 328 10.25 17.49 18.76
N LYS A 329 9.62 16.30 18.73
CA LYS A 329 9.29 15.50 19.92
C LYS A 329 10.37 14.49 20.31
N GLY A 330 11.53 14.50 19.62
CA GLY A 330 12.58 13.51 19.81
C GLY A 330 12.35 12.22 19.03
N ASP A 331 13.09 11.19 19.40
CA ASP A 331 13.00 9.88 18.76
C ASP A 331 11.98 8.99 19.50
N TYR A 332 11.15 8.30 18.75
CA TYR A 332 10.23 7.29 19.26
C TYR A 332 10.36 6.02 18.43
N VAL A 333 10.52 4.88 19.09
CA VAL A 333 10.74 3.58 18.43
C VAL A 333 9.56 2.66 18.72
N VAL A 334 8.99 2.11 17.65
CA VAL A 334 8.04 0.99 17.75
C VAL A 334 8.85 -0.28 17.99
N PRO A 335 8.55 -1.07 19.06
CA PRO A 335 9.33 -2.26 19.41
C PRO A 335 9.20 -3.39 18.39
N ASP A 336 10.07 -4.40 18.49
CA ASP A 336 9.91 -5.67 17.77
C ASP A 336 8.57 -6.31 18.11
N GLN A 337 7.94 -6.93 17.12
CA GLN A 337 6.64 -7.58 17.27
C GLN A 337 6.69 -8.96 16.64
N PHE A 338 6.16 -9.94 17.33
CA PHE A 338 6.10 -11.30 16.85
C PHE A 338 4.76 -11.94 17.19
N SER A 339 3.86 -11.97 16.21
CA SER A 339 2.52 -12.53 16.39
C SER A 339 2.42 -13.95 15.87
N HIS A 340 1.62 -14.76 16.54
CA HIS A 340 1.39 -16.16 16.23
C HIS A 340 -0.11 -16.44 16.11
N ASN A 341 -0.51 -17.12 15.05
CA ASN A 341 -1.90 -17.46 14.80
C ASN A 341 -2.04 -18.97 14.55
N ILE A 342 -3.15 -19.53 14.94
CA ILE A 342 -3.49 -20.92 14.65
C ILE A 342 -4.94 -21.02 14.21
N SER A 343 -5.19 -21.82 13.19
CA SER A 343 -6.53 -22.08 12.69
C SER A 343 -6.80 -23.55 12.42
N PHE A 344 -8.04 -23.94 12.67
CA PHE A 344 -8.57 -25.28 12.41
C PHE A 344 -9.77 -25.09 11.46
N SER A 345 -9.79 -25.81 10.36
CA SER A 345 -10.91 -25.79 9.43
C SER A 345 -11.33 -27.20 9.06
N TYR A 346 -12.56 -27.54 9.32
CA TYR A 346 -13.13 -28.84 8.96
C TYR A 346 -14.19 -28.71 7.89
N SER A 347 -13.88 -29.25 6.72
CA SER A 347 -14.74 -29.29 5.55
C SER A 347 -15.48 -30.62 5.47
N LEU A 348 -16.80 -30.58 5.38
CA LEU A 348 -17.70 -31.72 5.37
C LEU A 348 -18.39 -31.82 4.01
N GLN A 349 -18.73 -33.07 3.61
CA GLN A 349 -19.51 -33.36 2.41
C GLN A 349 -18.95 -32.67 1.14
N LYS A 350 -17.64 -32.86 0.89
CA LYS A 350 -16.91 -32.25 -0.25
C LYS A 350 -16.98 -30.71 -0.28
N GLY A 351 -17.06 -30.07 0.88
CA GLY A 351 -17.05 -28.60 0.99
C GLY A 351 -18.45 -27.97 1.14
N ARG A 352 -19.52 -28.79 1.20
CA ARG A 352 -20.87 -28.25 1.43
C ARG A 352 -20.98 -27.50 2.75
N TYR A 353 -20.37 -28.03 3.81
CA TYR A 353 -20.28 -27.38 5.11
C TYR A 353 -18.82 -27.18 5.45
N ASN A 354 -18.47 -26.00 5.97
CA ASN A 354 -17.13 -25.72 6.46
C ASN A 354 -17.24 -25.00 7.81
N VAL A 355 -16.61 -25.58 8.82
CA VAL A 355 -16.52 -24.99 10.17
C VAL A 355 -15.06 -24.62 10.39
N SER A 356 -14.80 -23.39 10.76
CA SER A 356 -13.46 -22.92 11.05
C SER A 356 -13.40 -22.23 12.41
N LEU A 357 -12.33 -22.52 13.14
CA LEU A 357 -11.96 -21.88 14.41
C LEU A 357 -10.58 -21.28 14.23
N GLU A 358 -10.39 -20.03 14.62
CA GLU A 358 -9.13 -19.31 14.51
C GLU A 358 -8.82 -18.62 15.85
N CYS A 359 -7.58 -18.73 16.29
CA CYS A 359 -7.03 -17.95 17.38
C CYS A 359 -5.91 -17.07 16.86
N ARG A 360 -6.14 -15.78 16.83
CA ARG A 360 -5.12 -14.78 16.43
C ARG A 360 -4.36 -14.32 17.64
N ASN A 361 -3.06 -14.09 17.43
CA ASN A 361 -2.14 -13.64 18.47
C ASN A 361 -2.29 -14.49 19.75
N PHE A 362 -2.18 -15.83 19.61
CA PHE A 362 -2.45 -16.74 20.73
C PHE A 362 -1.45 -16.60 21.89
N THR A 363 -0.29 -16.01 21.64
CA THR A 363 0.71 -15.64 22.67
C THR A 363 0.34 -14.38 23.44
N ASP A 364 -0.67 -13.63 22.98
CA ASP A 364 -1.13 -12.35 23.57
C ASP A 364 -0.03 -11.27 23.57
N GLU A 365 0.78 -11.23 22.53
CA GLU A 365 1.84 -10.24 22.35
C GLU A 365 1.25 -8.84 22.16
N LYS A 366 1.93 -7.82 22.68
CA LYS A 366 1.56 -6.43 22.46
C LYS A 366 1.96 -6.01 21.05
N LEU A 367 0.98 -5.88 20.18
CA LEU A 367 1.17 -5.48 18.79
C LEU A 367 0.79 -4.02 18.59
N TYR A 368 1.53 -3.33 17.75
CA TYR A 368 1.30 -1.94 17.41
C TYR A 368 1.19 -1.81 15.89
N ASP A 369 0.41 -0.85 15.43
CA ASP A 369 0.43 -0.46 14.03
C ASP A 369 1.56 0.55 13.74
N ASN A 370 1.64 1.03 12.52
CA ASN A 370 2.63 2.02 12.11
C ASN A 370 2.44 3.41 12.74
N PHE A 371 1.33 3.64 13.45
CA PHE A 371 1.06 4.84 14.24
C PHE A 371 1.36 4.64 15.73
N SER A 372 1.97 3.50 16.08
CA SER A 372 2.25 3.13 17.47
C SER A 372 1.01 2.98 18.36
N LEU A 373 -0.15 2.77 17.76
CA LEU A 373 -1.38 2.43 18.47
C LEU A 373 -1.41 0.93 18.75
N GLN A 374 -1.70 0.55 19.98
CA GLN A 374 -1.80 -0.85 20.36
C GLN A 374 -3.01 -1.50 19.68
N LYS A 375 -2.78 -2.62 19.01
CA LYS A 375 -3.83 -3.47 18.43
C LYS A 375 -4.51 -4.32 19.50
N ALA A 376 -5.66 -4.89 19.12
CA ALA A 376 -6.31 -5.90 19.97
C ALA A 376 -5.34 -7.06 20.26
N GLY A 377 -5.36 -7.56 21.50
CA GLY A 377 -4.59 -8.74 21.90
C GLY A 377 -5.14 -10.03 21.29
N ARG A 378 -5.07 -11.13 22.05
CA ARG A 378 -5.59 -12.42 21.63
C ARG A 378 -7.08 -12.35 21.25
N ALA A 379 -7.42 -12.92 20.10
CA ALA A 379 -8.79 -12.93 19.59
C ALA A 379 -9.17 -14.31 19.03
N PHE A 380 -10.43 -14.71 19.28
CA PHE A 380 -11.00 -15.97 18.81
C PHE A 380 -12.09 -15.71 17.80
N TYR A 381 -12.09 -16.45 16.69
CA TYR A 381 -13.07 -16.35 15.63
C TYR A 381 -13.66 -17.73 15.32
N GLY A 382 -14.98 -17.77 15.14
CA GLY A 382 -15.70 -18.93 14.62
C GLY A 382 -16.40 -18.58 13.33
N LYS A 383 -16.29 -19.42 12.30
CA LYS A 383 -16.96 -19.23 11.01
C LYS A 383 -17.65 -20.51 10.58
N LEU A 384 -18.92 -20.40 10.22
CA LEU A 384 -19.68 -21.43 9.55
C LEU A 384 -19.99 -20.98 8.12
N ARG A 385 -19.63 -21.80 7.14
CA ARG A 385 -19.97 -21.59 5.73
C ARG A 385 -20.81 -22.77 5.24
N VAL A 386 -21.94 -22.48 4.63
CA VAL A 386 -22.83 -23.45 3.99
C VAL A 386 -22.93 -23.09 2.50
N CYS A 387 -22.67 -24.05 1.63
CA CYS A 387 -22.84 -23.89 0.18
C CYS A 387 -24.13 -24.61 -0.24
N PHE A 388 -25.07 -23.85 -0.78
CA PHE A 388 -26.30 -24.36 -1.38
C PHE A 388 -26.08 -24.43 -2.90
N GLY A 389 -26.14 -25.61 -3.45
CA GLY A 389 -25.98 -25.90 -4.87
C GLY A 389 -25.51 -27.33 -5.07
N ASN A 390 -25.97 -27.93 -6.14
CA ASN A 390 -25.58 -29.30 -6.54
C ASN A 390 -24.15 -29.33 -7.04
#